data_1f6c1ac91d1fc70381c09a29374fa2be
#
_entry.id   1f6c1ac91d1fc70381c09a29374fa2be
#
_cell.length_a   1.000
_cell.length_b   1.000
_cell.length_c   1.000
_cell.angle_alpha   90.00
_cell.angle_beta   90.00
_cell.angle_gamma   90.00
#
_symmetry.space_group_name_H-M   'P 1'
#
loop_
_entity.id
_entity.type
_entity.pdbx_description
1 polymer ?
#
loop_
_entity_poly.entity_id
_entity_poly.type
_entity_poly.pdbx_seq_one_letter_code
_entity_poly.pdbx_strand_id
1 'polypeptide(L)'
;MKKSFWDSIAGVYDLFERLYNKRCYDGTGAKVASYIEDDSRVLECACGTGSISRFLAQKASTLTAADLSDGMLRQAAKNLRRFNNVRLCKCNIMSLKCRDNYFDAVVAGNVIHLLDEPYKAVDELLRVCKKGGKVIIPTYINMGKSDSELLIKLFSFCGAHFTKQFNTESYKQFFIDGGYRNVEFDIVEGRMPCALAIITKE
;
A
#
# COMPACT_ATOMS: atom_id res chain seq x y z
N MET A 1 20.28 14.77 -8.07
CA MET A 1 19.55 13.80 -7.21
C MET A 1 19.73 12.41 -7.80
N LYS A 2 20.23 11.43 -7.05
CA LYS A 2 20.26 10.03 -7.50
C LYS A 2 18.80 9.58 -7.69
N LYS A 3 18.48 9.01 -8.87
CA LYS A 3 17.18 8.36 -9.10
C LYS A 3 17.01 7.25 -8.07
N SER A 4 15.84 7.19 -7.43
CA SER A 4 15.54 6.08 -6.52
C SER A 4 15.38 4.78 -7.34
N PHE A 5 15.56 3.63 -6.72
CA PHE A 5 15.30 2.34 -7.35
C PHE A 5 13.90 2.32 -7.99
N TRP A 6 12.89 2.79 -7.25
CA TRP A 6 11.50 2.86 -7.69
C TRP A 6 11.28 3.74 -8.93
N ASP A 7 12.03 4.84 -9.06
CA ASP A 7 11.98 5.66 -10.27
C ASP A 7 12.46 4.91 -11.52
N SER A 8 13.41 3.99 -11.33
CA SER A 8 14.03 3.26 -12.43
C SER A 8 13.16 2.12 -12.95
N ILE A 9 12.41 1.45 -12.07
CA ILE A 9 11.60 0.27 -12.43
C ILE A 9 10.14 0.60 -12.75
N ALA A 10 9.67 1.83 -12.48
CA ALA A 10 8.26 2.21 -12.60
C ALA A 10 7.60 1.83 -13.94
N GLY A 11 8.37 1.85 -15.04
CA GLY A 11 7.85 1.52 -16.37
C GLY A 11 7.58 0.03 -16.61
N VAL A 12 8.26 -0.86 -15.87
CA VAL A 12 8.16 -2.31 -16.06
C VAL A 12 7.51 -3.02 -14.86
N TYR A 13 7.32 -2.29 -13.75
CA TYR A 13 6.82 -2.83 -12.51
C TYR A 13 5.45 -3.52 -12.67
N ASP A 14 4.49 -2.83 -13.28
CA ASP A 14 3.14 -3.38 -13.51
C ASP A 14 3.15 -4.65 -14.37
N LEU A 15 4.00 -4.67 -15.40
CA LEU A 15 4.12 -5.82 -16.28
C LEU A 15 4.63 -7.03 -15.50
N PHE A 16 5.66 -6.81 -14.68
CA PHE A 16 6.23 -7.85 -13.84
C PHE A 16 5.22 -8.40 -12.83
N GLU A 17 4.54 -7.54 -12.06
CA GLU A 17 3.53 -7.91 -11.08
C GLU A 17 2.38 -8.70 -11.73
N ARG A 18 1.89 -8.25 -12.88
CA ARG A 18 0.81 -8.91 -13.63
C ARG A 18 1.21 -10.27 -14.20
N LEU A 19 2.44 -10.43 -14.62
CA LEU A 19 2.93 -11.71 -15.14
C LEU A 19 3.20 -12.71 -14.02
N TYR A 20 3.77 -12.23 -12.92
CA TYR A 20 4.20 -13.11 -11.85
C TYR A 20 3.10 -13.43 -10.84
N ASN A 21 2.30 -12.46 -10.41
CA ASN A 21 1.34 -12.59 -9.30
C ASN A 21 -0.04 -12.01 -9.63
N LYS A 22 -0.50 -12.15 -10.87
CA LYS A 22 -1.72 -11.51 -11.39
C LYS A 22 -2.94 -11.64 -10.48
N ARG A 23 -3.18 -12.85 -9.94
CA ARG A 23 -4.35 -13.11 -9.07
C ARG A 23 -4.31 -12.26 -7.80
N CYS A 24 -3.15 -12.17 -7.14
CA CYS A 24 -2.98 -11.36 -5.95
C CYS A 24 -2.96 -9.86 -6.29
N TYR A 25 -2.27 -9.48 -7.36
CA TYR A 25 -2.17 -8.10 -7.82
C TYR A 25 -3.54 -7.46 -8.11
N ASP A 26 -4.40 -8.15 -8.87
CA ASP A 26 -5.76 -7.68 -9.16
C ASP A 26 -6.68 -7.87 -7.94
N GLY A 27 -6.55 -8.99 -7.20
CA GLY A 27 -7.36 -9.32 -6.05
C GLY A 27 -7.17 -8.38 -4.86
N THR A 28 -5.93 -7.92 -4.62
CA THR A 28 -5.63 -6.99 -3.50
C THR A 28 -6.38 -5.68 -3.65
N GLY A 29 -6.38 -5.08 -4.85
CA GLY A 29 -7.10 -3.82 -5.06
C GLY A 29 -8.61 -3.95 -4.86
N ALA A 30 -9.22 -5.03 -5.38
CA ALA A 30 -10.65 -5.32 -5.20
C ALA A 30 -10.97 -5.57 -3.72
N LYS A 31 -10.13 -6.33 -3.02
CA LYS A 31 -10.31 -6.64 -1.61
C LYS A 31 -10.18 -5.40 -0.72
N VAL A 32 -9.18 -4.55 -0.95
CA VAL A 32 -9.03 -3.26 -0.24
C VAL A 32 -10.25 -2.38 -0.47
N ALA A 33 -10.73 -2.26 -1.71
CA ALA A 33 -11.90 -1.46 -2.04
C ALA A 33 -13.19 -1.99 -1.36
N SER A 34 -13.29 -3.30 -1.06
CA SER A 34 -14.46 -3.86 -0.37
C SER A 34 -14.58 -3.41 1.09
N TYR A 35 -13.50 -2.93 1.70
CA TYR A 35 -13.51 -2.37 3.07
C TYR A 35 -13.82 -0.87 3.12
N ILE A 36 -13.92 -0.21 1.97
CA ILE A 36 -14.16 1.23 1.86
C ILE A 36 -15.63 1.46 1.50
N GLU A 37 -16.26 2.38 2.19
CA GLU A 37 -17.61 2.80 1.90
C GLU A 37 -17.66 3.69 0.66
N ASP A 38 -18.77 3.63 -0.07
CA ASP A 38 -18.98 4.46 -1.26
C ASP A 38 -18.96 5.95 -0.87
N ASP A 39 -18.60 6.80 -1.79
CA ASP A 39 -18.48 8.26 -1.61
C ASP A 39 -17.49 8.71 -0.54
N SER A 40 -16.61 7.83 -0.09
CA SER A 40 -15.56 8.13 0.89
C SER A 40 -14.49 9.07 0.34
N ARG A 41 -13.92 9.88 1.21
CA ARG A 41 -12.66 10.60 0.95
C ARG A 41 -11.51 9.69 1.35
N VAL A 42 -10.70 9.27 0.36
CA VAL A 42 -9.66 8.27 0.54
C VAL A 42 -8.26 8.87 0.34
N LEU A 43 -7.33 8.48 1.21
CA LEU A 43 -5.88 8.67 1.00
C LEU A 43 -5.26 7.31 0.71
N GLU A 44 -4.45 7.22 -0.33
CA GLU A 44 -3.55 6.10 -0.57
C GLU A 44 -2.11 6.61 -0.53
N CYS A 45 -1.31 6.08 0.41
CA CYS A 45 0.12 6.32 0.52
C CYS A 45 0.90 5.19 -0.16
N ALA A 46 2.05 5.52 -0.74
CA ALA A 46 2.83 4.61 -1.57
C ALA A 46 1.98 3.96 -2.69
N CYS A 47 1.24 4.77 -3.41
CA CYS A 47 0.31 4.31 -4.45
C CYS A 47 1.03 3.61 -5.63
N GLY A 48 2.35 3.77 -5.74
CA GLY A 48 3.14 3.21 -6.83
C GLY A 48 2.61 3.66 -8.18
N THR A 49 2.35 2.70 -9.04
CA THR A 49 1.79 2.92 -10.39
C THR A 49 0.27 3.04 -10.41
N GLY A 50 -0.40 2.98 -9.24
CA GLY A 50 -1.85 3.11 -9.11
C GLY A 50 -2.62 1.80 -9.21
N SER A 51 -2.01 0.67 -8.88
CA SER A 51 -2.63 -0.65 -8.97
C SER A 51 -3.83 -0.81 -8.04
N ILE A 52 -3.75 -0.35 -6.81
CA ILE A 52 -4.86 -0.32 -5.85
C ILE A 52 -5.74 0.90 -6.14
N SER A 53 -5.13 2.06 -6.43
CA SER A 53 -5.83 3.33 -6.71
C SER A 53 -6.99 3.17 -7.71
N ARG A 54 -6.83 2.37 -8.77
CA ARG A 54 -7.87 2.18 -9.79
C ARG A 54 -9.16 1.54 -9.26
N PHE A 55 -9.08 0.76 -8.18
CA PHE A 55 -10.24 0.18 -7.49
C PHE A 55 -10.83 1.18 -6.49
N LEU A 56 -9.96 1.88 -5.75
CA LEU A 56 -10.38 2.92 -4.81
C LEU A 56 -11.11 4.06 -5.52
N ALA A 57 -10.62 4.47 -6.69
CA ALA A 57 -11.22 5.55 -7.47
C ALA A 57 -12.66 5.25 -7.96
N GLN A 58 -13.06 3.97 -7.98
CA GLN A 58 -14.43 3.59 -8.35
C GLN A 58 -15.43 3.77 -7.20
N LYS A 59 -14.94 3.83 -5.96
CA LYS A 59 -15.75 3.95 -4.74
C LYS A 59 -15.65 5.32 -4.08
N ALA A 60 -14.46 5.91 -4.12
CA ALA A 60 -14.20 7.18 -3.47
C ALA A 60 -14.90 8.36 -4.15
N SER A 61 -15.43 9.29 -3.38
CA SER A 61 -15.79 10.62 -3.90
C SER A 61 -14.54 11.39 -4.33
N THR A 62 -13.47 11.27 -3.55
CA THR A 62 -12.15 11.83 -3.86
C THR A 62 -11.05 10.89 -3.40
N LEU A 63 -10.10 10.60 -4.27
CA LEU A 63 -8.91 9.83 -3.97
C LEU A 63 -7.66 10.72 -4.06
N THR A 64 -6.94 10.86 -2.95
CA THR A 64 -5.58 11.39 -2.95
C THR A 64 -4.61 10.22 -3.00
N ALA A 65 -3.95 10.01 -4.14
CA ALA A 65 -2.96 8.95 -4.30
C ALA A 65 -1.56 9.56 -4.26
N ALA A 66 -0.79 9.15 -3.26
CA ALA A 66 0.50 9.74 -2.92
C ALA A 66 1.64 8.71 -3.03
N ASP A 67 2.77 9.15 -3.56
CA ASP A 67 4.01 8.36 -3.58
C ASP A 67 5.22 9.29 -3.40
N LEU A 68 6.35 8.73 -2.96
CA LEU A 68 7.61 9.48 -2.84
C LEU A 68 8.39 9.50 -4.17
N SER A 69 8.16 8.54 -5.06
CA SER A 69 8.81 8.39 -6.35
C SER A 69 8.08 9.16 -7.45
N ASP A 70 8.80 10.09 -8.09
CA ASP A 70 8.29 10.80 -9.25
C ASP A 70 8.06 9.88 -10.45
N GLY A 71 8.85 8.80 -10.56
CA GLY A 71 8.69 7.77 -11.60
C GLY A 71 7.38 7.02 -11.45
N MET A 72 7.06 6.59 -10.22
CA MET A 72 5.79 5.93 -9.89
C MET A 72 4.60 6.86 -10.17
N LEU A 73 4.66 8.11 -9.71
CA LEU A 73 3.58 9.09 -9.94
C LEU A 73 3.35 9.38 -11.44
N ARG A 74 4.41 9.43 -12.25
CA ARG A 74 4.25 9.57 -13.71
C ARG A 74 3.53 8.38 -14.34
N GLN A 75 3.81 7.16 -13.86
CA GLN A 75 3.11 5.97 -14.34
C GLN A 75 1.68 5.91 -13.82
N ALA A 76 1.45 6.25 -12.55
CA ALA A 76 0.12 6.37 -11.97
C ALA A 76 -0.76 7.36 -12.75
N ALA A 77 -0.20 8.51 -13.16
CA ALA A 77 -0.93 9.50 -13.97
C ALA A 77 -1.44 8.92 -15.30
N LYS A 78 -0.64 8.04 -15.94
CA LYS A 78 -1.07 7.35 -17.17
C LYS A 78 -2.16 6.32 -16.90
N ASN A 79 -1.98 5.53 -15.83
CA ASN A 79 -2.88 4.43 -15.49
C ASN A 79 -4.25 4.93 -14.97
N LEU A 80 -4.26 6.07 -14.31
CA LEU A 80 -5.44 6.64 -13.66
C LEU A 80 -6.10 7.78 -14.47
N ARG A 81 -5.63 8.08 -15.68
CA ARG A 81 -6.10 9.21 -16.52
C ARG A 81 -7.59 9.27 -16.79
N ARG A 82 -8.29 8.13 -16.65
CA ARG A 82 -9.74 8.02 -16.88
C ARG A 82 -10.58 8.45 -15.66
N PHE A 83 -9.96 8.63 -14.51
CA PHE A 83 -10.64 8.99 -13.27
C PHE A 83 -10.46 10.49 -13.01
N ASN A 84 -11.54 11.22 -12.89
CA ASN A 84 -11.56 12.67 -12.63
C ASN A 84 -11.57 13.01 -11.14
N ASN A 85 -11.77 12.02 -10.27
CA ASN A 85 -11.78 12.12 -8.82
C ASN A 85 -10.43 11.78 -8.15
N VAL A 86 -9.38 11.56 -8.94
CA VAL A 86 -8.04 11.20 -8.43
C VAL A 86 -7.10 12.40 -8.48
N ARG A 87 -6.47 12.69 -7.35
CA ARG A 87 -5.39 13.66 -7.23
C ARG A 87 -4.08 12.95 -6.88
N LEU A 88 -3.07 13.11 -7.71
CA LEU A 88 -1.73 12.60 -7.45
C LEU A 88 -0.89 13.65 -6.71
N CYS A 89 -0.13 13.24 -5.70
CA CYS A 89 0.80 14.11 -5.00
C CYS A 89 2.05 13.38 -4.52
N LYS A 90 3.17 14.11 -4.43
CA LYS A 90 4.39 13.60 -3.83
C LYS A 90 4.33 13.77 -2.33
N CYS A 91 4.47 12.67 -1.58
CA CYS A 91 4.35 12.69 -0.13
C CYS A 91 5.23 11.64 0.52
N ASN A 92 5.75 11.97 1.71
CA ASN A 92 6.41 11.02 2.59
C ASN A 92 5.40 10.50 3.62
N ILE A 93 5.17 9.19 3.63
CA ILE A 93 4.26 8.52 4.56
C ILE A 93 4.62 8.74 6.03
N MET A 94 5.91 9.00 6.33
CA MET A 94 6.42 9.25 7.68
C MET A 94 6.11 10.67 8.19
N SER A 95 5.56 11.56 7.34
CA SER A 95 5.28 12.95 7.68
C SER A 95 4.24 13.51 6.70
N LEU A 96 2.99 13.13 6.92
CA LEU A 96 1.87 13.52 6.07
C LEU A 96 1.46 14.97 6.33
N LYS A 97 1.53 15.82 5.29
CA LYS A 97 1.07 17.21 5.35
C LYS A 97 -0.44 17.31 5.19
N CYS A 98 -1.16 16.48 5.94
CA CYS A 98 -2.61 16.40 5.96
C CYS A 98 -3.13 16.72 7.36
N ARG A 99 -4.37 17.22 7.43
CA ARG A 99 -5.06 17.48 8.70
C ARG A 99 -5.36 16.17 9.42
N ASP A 100 -5.41 16.23 10.74
CA ASP A 100 -5.90 15.14 11.57
C ASP A 100 -7.37 14.86 11.25
N ASN A 101 -7.78 13.60 11.34
CA ASN A 101 -9.16 13.17 11.18
C ASN A 101 -9.82 13.69 9.89
N TYR A 102 -9.13 13.59 8.76
CA TYR A 102 -9.59 14.16 7.50
C TYR A 102 -10.15 13.14 6.51
N PHE A 103 -9.56 11.94 6.43
CA PHE A 103 -9.94 10.91 5.48
C PHE A 103 -10.86 9.87 6.12
N ASP A 104 -11.86 9.42 5.36
CA ASP A 104 -12.77 8.36 5.79
C ASP A 104 -12.08 6.99 5.77
N ALA A 105 -11.16 6.80 4.80
CA ALA A 105 -10.28 5.65 4.74
C ALA A 105 -8.87 6.03 4.30
N VAL A 106 -7.87 5.30 4.81
CA VAL A 106 -6.45 5.49 4.49
C VAL A 106 -5.84 4.14 4.13
N VAL A 107 -5.14 4.08 3.00
CA VAL A 107 -4.53 2.85 2.48
C VAL A 107 -3.03 3.04 2.34
N ALA A 108 -2.24 2.01 2.68
CA ALA A 108 -0.80 1.99 2.47
C ALA A 108 -0.34 0.59 2.03
N GLY A 109 -0.31 0.36 0.71
CA GLY A 109 -0.03 -0.95 0.14
C GLY A 109 1.45 -1.22 -0.08
N ASN A 110 1.92 -2.39 0.38
CA ASN A 110 3.26 -2.94 0.12
C ASN A 110 4.42 -1.98 0.46
N VAL A 111 4.30 -1.23 1.57
CA VAL A 111 5.29 -0.22 1.94
C VAL A 111 5.88 -0.41 3.33
N ILE A 112 5.13 -0.90 4.33
CA ILE A 112 5.61 -0.92 5.73
C ILE A 112 6.86 -1.79 5.93
N HIS A 113 7.05 -2.81 5.11
CA HIS A 113 8.23 -3.68 5.14
C HIS A 113 9.49 -3.04 4.52
N LEU A 114 9.35 -1.87 3.93
CA LEU A 114 10.44 -1.08 3.33
C LEU A 114 10.89 0.09 4.23
N LEU A 115 10.17 0.35 5.33
CA LEU A 115 10.40 1.52 6.17
C LEU A 115 11.31 1.18 7.36
N ASP A 116 12.18 2.12 7.72
CA ASP A 116 13.04 2.03 8.92
C ASP A 116 12.21 2.22 10.20
N GLU A 117 11.20 3.11 10.17
CA GLU A 117 10.30 3.41 11.29
C GLU A 117 8.83 3.09 10.94
N PRO A 118 8.46 1.79 10.75
CA PRO A 118 7.13 1.44 10.25
C PRO A 118 5.99 1.82 11.20
N TYR A 119 6.21 1.83 12.52
CA TYR A 119 5.21 2.25 13.49
C TYR A 119 4.86 3.73 13.35
N LYS A 120 5.86 4.59 13.13
CA LYS A 120 5.62 6.01 12.87
C LYS A 120 4.75 6.24 11.63
N ALA A 121 4.95 5.41 10.60
CA ALA A 121 4.07 5.47 9.42
C ALA A 121 2.63 5.08 9.76
N VAL A 122 2.42 4.00 10.53
CA VAL A 122 1.08 3.58 10.95
C VAL A 122 0.41 4.65 11.80
N ASP A 123 1.16 5.30 12.72
CA ASP A 123 0.65 6.39 13.55
C ASP A 123 0.23 7.62 12.70
N GLU A 124 1.00 7.97 11.67
CA GLU A 124 0.64 9.04 10.73
C GLU A 124 -0.61 8.70 9.90
N LEU A 125 -0.75 7.44 9.45
CA LEU A 125 -1.96 6.98 8.76
C LEU A 125 -3.18 7.08 9.69
N LEU A 126 -3.04 6.64 10.93
CA LEU A 126 -4.08 6.75 11.94
C LEU A 126 -4.41 8.21 12.28
N ARG A 127 -3.39 9.07 12.40
CA ARG A 127 -3.60 10.50 12.68
C ARG A 127 -4.52 11.16 11.65
N VAL A 128 -4.27 10.92 10.37
CA VAL A 128 -5.03 11.56 9.28
C VAL A 128 -6.37 10.89 8.99
N CYS A 129 -6.57 9.64 9.45
CA CYS A 129 -7.84 8.93 9.37
C CYS A 129 -8.84 9.50 10.39
N LYS A 130 -10.11 9.57 10.05
CA LYS A 130 -11.19 9.97 10.96
C LYS A 130 -11.44 8.90 12.02
N LYS A 131 -12.01 9.28 13.16
CA LYS A 131 -12.59 8.33 14.11
C LYS A 131 -13.70 7.52 13.41
N GLY A 132 -13.74 6.22 13.66
CA GLY A 132 -14.59 5.26 12.96
C GLY A 132 -14.13 4.93 11.53
N GLY A 133 -13.15 5.65 10.99
CA GLY A 133 -12.56 5.38 9.68
C GLY A 133 -11.61 4.20 9.72
N LYS A 134 -11.22 3.70 8.54
CA LYS A 134 -10.38 2.51 8.40
C LYS A 134 -8.99 2.86 7.85
N VAL A 135 -7.96 2.29 8.47
CA VAL A 135 -6.60 2.25 7.93
C VAL A 135 -6.35 0.83 7.44
N ILE A 136 -6.05 0.68 6.13
CA ILE A 136 -5.89 -0.62 5.48
C ILE A 136 -4.46 -0.74 4.97
N ILE A 137 -3.76 -1.79 5.41
CA ILE A 137 -2.33 -1.97 5.12
C ILE A 137 -2.12 -3.33 4.44
N PRO A 138 -2.22 -3.43 3.11
CA PRO A 138 -1.84 -4.64 2.39
C PRO A 138 -0.32 -4.82 2.38
N THR A 139 0.15 -6.04 2.60
CA THR A 139 1.58 -6.37 2.58
C THR A 139 1.80 -7.79 2.05
N TYR A 140 2.69 -7.95 1.08
CA TYR A 140 3.10 -9.27 0.63
C TYR A 140 3.78 -10.04 1.77
N ILE A 141 3.37 -11.31 1.93
CA ILE A 141 3.90 -12.20 2.96
C ILE A 141 4.60 -13.40 2.34
N ASN A 142 5.64 -13.89 3.03
CA ASN A 142 6.35 -15.09 2.64
C ASN A 142 5.69 -16.32 3.30
N MET A 143 5.28 -17.29 2.48
CA MET A 143 4.71 -18.58 2.94
C MET A 143 5.71 -19.72 2.82
N GLY A 144 7.03 -19.42 2.81
CA GLY A 144 8.08 -20.45 2.72
C GLY A 144 8.21 -21.12 1.34
N LYS A 145 7.64 -20.51 0.28
CA LYS A 145 7.81 -21.01 -1.08
C LYS A 145 9.12 -20.48 -1.67
N SER A 146 9.95 -21.39 -2.19
CA SER A 146 11.27 -21.09 -2.79
C SER A 146 11.27 -19.95 -3.82
N ASP A 147 10.19 -19.82 -4.59
CA ASP A 147 10.06 -18.79 -5.64
C ASP A 147 10.02 -17.37 -5.07
N SER A 148 9.47 -17.16 -3.86
CA SER A 148 9.39 -15.85 -3.24
C SER A 148 10.75 -15.36 -2.74
N GLU A 149 11.61 -16.25 -2.26
CA GLU A 149 12.96 -15.92 -1.80
C GLU A 149 13.86 -15.45 -2.95
N LEU A 150 13.74 -16.11 -4.12
CA LEU A 150 14.51 -15.75 -5.30
C LEU A 150 14.14 -14.34 -5.77
N LEU A 151 12.86 -13.99 -5.74
CA LEU A 151 12.37 -12.66 -6.11
C LEU A 151 12.83 -11.58 -5.14
N ILE A 152 12.71 -11.82 -3.83
CA ILE A 152 13.19 -10.89 -2.81
C ILE A 152 14.69 -10.63 -3.01
N LYS A 153 15.49 -11.68 -3.29
CA LYS A 153 16.91 -11.54 -3.62
C LYS A 153 17.14 -10.74 -4.89
N LEU A 154 16.35 -10.97 -5.93
CA LEU A 154 16.46 -10.22 -7.20
C LEU A 154 16.14 -8.74 -7.01
N PHE A 155 15.05 -8.39 -6.31
CA PHE A 155 14.70 -7.01 -6.01
C PHE A 155 15.72 -6.34 -5.09
N SER A 156 16.25 -7.07 -4.10
CA SER A 156 17.31 -6.57 -3.21
C SER A 156 18.61 -6.31 -3.99
N PHE A 157 18.98 -7.20 -4.91
CA PHE A 157 20.13 -7.00 -5.79
C PHE A 157 19.97 -5.77 -6.71
N CYS A 158 18.73 -5.49 -7.14
CA CYS A 158 18.42 -4.30 -7.93
C CYS A 158 18.33 -3.01 -7.09
N GLY A 159 18.48 -3.07 -5.76
CA GLY A 159 18.51 -1.91 -4.86
C GLY A 159 17.24 -1.65 -4.06
N ALA A 160 16.29 -2.59 -4.02
CA ALA A 160 15.20 -2.55 -3.06
C ALA A 160 15.72 -2.98 -1.69
N HIS A 161 15.58 -2.12 -0.67
CA HIS A 161 15.90 -2.47 0.70
C HIS A 161 14.65 -2.98 1.41
N PHE A 162 14.62 -4.29 1.71
CA PHE A 162 13.58 -4.89 2.54
C PHE A 162 14.09 -4.88 4.00
N THR A 163 13.55 -4.00 4.83
CA THR A 163 13.89 -3.93 6.26
C THR A 163 13.27 -5.06 7.06
N LYS A 164 12.10 -5.55 6.63
CA LYS A 164 11.40 -6.67 7.26
C LYS A 164 10.80 -7.60 6.20
N GLN A 165 10.79 -8.90 6.50
CA GLN A 165 10.04 -9.89 5.75
C GLN A 165 8.98 -10.46 6.68
N PHE A 166 7.72 -10.35 6.29
CA PHE A 166 6.60 -10.85 7.06
C PHE A 166 6.15 -12.23 6.56
N ASN A 167 5.79 -13.10 7.51
CA ASN A 167 4.85 -14.19 7.34
C ASN A 167 3.54 -13.83 8.04
N THR A 168 2.53 -14.72 8.01
CA THR A 168 1.21 -14.44 8.59
C THR A 168 1.30 -14.10 10.08
N GLU A 169 2.09 -14.86 10.85
CA GLU A 169 2.23 -14.71 12.30
C GLU A 169 2.97 -13.42 12.64
N SER A 170 4.13 -13.19 12.02
CA SER A 170 4.95 -12.00 12.28
C SER A 170 4.26 -10.71 11.81
N TYR A 171 3.39 -10.80 10.80
CA TYR A 171 2.59 -9.66 10.36
C TYR A 171 1.52 -9.27 11.40
N LYS A 172 0.82 -10.24 11.97
CA LYS A 172 -0.12 -10.00 13.08
C LYS A 172 0.59 -9.49 14.32
N GLN A 173 1.72 -10.12 14.66
CA GLN A 173 2.52 -9.76 15.84
C GLN A 173 3.03 -8.32 15.75
N PHE A 174 3.38 -7.84 14.55
CA PHE A 174 3.78 -6.44 14.32
C PHE A 174 2.73 -5.44 14.85
N PHE A 175 1.45 -5.67 14.61
CA PHE A 175 0.39 -4.76 15.09
C PHE A 175 0.14 -4.91 16.59
N ILE A 176 0.28 -6.11 17.14
CA ILE A 176 0.18 -6.38 18.59
C ILE A 176 1.32 -5.65 19.31
N ASP A 177 2.56 -5.79 18.85
CA ASP A 177 3.75 -5.16 19.42
C ASP A 177 3.68 -3.63 19.35
N GLY A 178 3.08 -3.10 18.29
CA GLY A 178 2.81 -1.67 18.13
C GLY A 178 1.67 -1.14 19.01
N GLY A 179 0.95 -2.02 19.74
CA GLY A 179 -0.15 -1.64 20.62
C GLY A 179 -1.43 -1.24 19.88
N TYR A 180 -1.54 -1.57 18.58
CA TYR A 180 -2.75 -1.27 17.79
C TYR A 180 -3.88 -2.21 18.17
N ARG A 181 -5.06 -1.61 18.40
CA ARG A 181 -6.29 -2.32 18.77
C ARG A 181 -7.26 -2.35 17.59
N ASN A 182 -8.30 -3.18 17.67
CA ASN A 182 -9.34 -3.28 16.64
C ASN A 182 -8.75 -3.53 15.23
N VAL A 183 -7.81 -4.49 15.14
CA VAL A 183 -7.18 -4.89 13.89
C VAL A 183 -7.79 -6.19 13.41
N GLU A 184 -8.48 -6.12 12.27
CA GLU A 184 -8.93 -7.28 11.51
C GLU A 184 -7.85 -7.69 10.51
N PHE A 185 -7.76 -8.99 10.21
CA PHE A 185 -6.80 -9.53 9.25
C PHE A 185 -7.52 -10.32 8.17
N ASP A 186 -7.06 -10.13 6.93
CA ASP A 186 -7.54 -10.87 5.77
C ASP A 186 -6.38 -11.24 4.85
N ILE A 187 -6.56 -12.18 3.93
CA ILE A 187 -5.52 -12.64 3.01
C ILE A 187 -6.07 -12.72 1.60
N VAL A 188 -5.32 -12.20 0.65
CA VAL A 188 -5.53 -12.42 -0.78
C VAL A 188 -4.53 -13.44 -1.28
N GLU A 189 -5.07 -14.58 -1.73
CA GLU A 189 -4.26 -15.70 -2.20
C GLU A 189 -3.58 -15.40 -3.54
N GLY A 190 -2.38 -15.95 -3.71
CA GLY A 190 -1.59 -15.84 -4.94
C GLY A 190 -0.29 -16.62 -4.84
N ARG A 191 0.58 -16.44 -5.82
CA ARG A 191 1.94 -16.98 -5.78
C ARG A 191 2.73 -16.42 -4.60
N MET A 192 2.60 -15.11 -4.40
CA MET A 192 3.03 -14.38 -3.23
C MET A 192 1.78 -13.76 -2.61
N PRO A 193 1.21 -14.36 -1.55
CA PRO A 193 -0.01 -13.87 -0.93
C PRO A 193 0.16 -12.48 -0.33
N CYS A 194 -0.93 -11.73 -0.26
CA CYS A 194 -0.98 -10.43 0.39
C CYS A 194 -1.86 -10.50 1.63
N ALA A 195 -1.27 -10.28 2.80
CA ALA A 195 -2.02 -10.09 4.04
C ALA A 195 -2.48 -8.64 4.14
N LEU A 196 -3.69 -8.44 4.64
CA LEU A 196 -4.28 -7.14 4.91
C LEU A 196 -4.47 -6.99 6.42
N ALA A 197 -4.02 -5.89 6.98
CA ALA A 197 -4.45 -5.42 8.29
C ALA A 197 -5.43 -4.27 8.11
N ILE A 198 -6.57 -4.36 8.75
CA ILE A 198 -7.65 -3.36 8.70
C ILE A 198 -7.85 -2.84 10.13
N ILE A 199 -7.42 -1.61 10.40
CA ILE A 199 -7.53 -0.97 11.71
C ILE A 199 -8.71 -0.02 11.66
N THR A 200 -9.70 -0.21 12.53
CA THR A 200 -10.76 0.79 12.74
C THR A 200 -10.29 1.76 13.82
N LYS A 201 -10.18 3.05 13.45
CA LYS A 201 -9.72 4.09 14.39
C LYS A 201 -10.79 4.42 15.43
N GLU A 202 -10.44 4.39 16.71
CA GLU A 202 -11.26 4.81 17.83
C GLU A 202 -11.42 6.32 17.97
#